data_93fec19eb28f4a4e31b40f53ee934a88
#
_entry.id   93fec19eb28f4a4e31b40f53ee934a88
#
_cell.length_a   1.000
_cell.length_b   1.000
_cell.length_c   1.000
_cell.angle_alpha   90.00
_cell.angle_beta   90.00
_cell.angle_gamma   90.00
#
_symmetry.space_group_name_H-M   'P 1'
#
loop_
_entity.id
_entity.type
_entity.pdbx_description
1 polymer ?
#
loop_
_entity_poly.entity_id
_entity_poly.type
_entity_poly.pdbx_seq_one_letter_code
_entity_poly.pdbx_strand_id
1 'polypeptide(L)'
;NLCSGWYGANLRTNSVNEEKNLIQDQLKLFKDCNSPCMVFAEVSGSIQGDPNRKLSTRPQMDLEESKKYYEKISEMGKYLEDEGMPLAYHHHMGTVIETEEDTVRLLENTDDSVKLTLDTGHMLFAQGDSLKILNDFSERLIHMHCKDIRKSVLEKSLKEDLSFRGAFLEGAFTVPGDGCIDYKPLFDILKE
;
A
#
# COMPACT_ATOMS: atom_id res chain seq x y z
N ASN A 1 -20.96 2.76 -9.06
CA ASN A 1 -19.64 3.40 -8.95
C ASN A 1 -18.78 2.63 -7.95
N LEU A 2 -17.50 2.45 -8.25
CA LEU A 2 -16.51 1.94 -7.31
C LEU A 2 -15.90 3.09 -6.51
N CYS A 3 -15.54 2.85 -5.23
CA CYS A 3 -14.73 3.81 -4.46
C CYS A 3 -13.24 3.74 -4.83
N SER A 4 -12.77 2.58 -5.30
CA SER A 4 -11.44 2.35 -5.87
C SER A 4 -11.40 1.00 -6.57
N GLY A 5 -10.42 0.81 -7.47
CA GLY A 5 -10.06 -0.49 -8.03
C GLY A 5 -8.69 -0.92 -7.54
N TRP A 6 -8.44 -2.21 -7.35
CA TRP A 6 -7.13 -2.72 -6.90
C TRP A 6 -6.39 -3.42 -8.04
N TYR A 7 -5.09 -3.13 -8.17
CA TYR A 7 -4.17 -3.76 -9.11
C TYR A 7 -2.89 -4.21 -8.42
N GLY A 8 -2.56 -5.50 -8.57
CA GLY A 8 -1.31 -6.08 -8.11
C GLY A 8 -0.28 -6.14 -9.24
N ALA A 9 0.69 -5.26 -9.19
CA ALA A 9 1.73 -5.14 -10.20
C ALA A 9 2.94 -6.01 -9.92
N ASN A 10 3.68 -6.36 -10.97
CA ASN A 10 4.98 -7.00 -10.89
C ASN A 10 6.07 -6.11 -11.51
N LEU A 11 6.05 -4.82 -11.21
CA LEU A 11 6.89 -3.81 -11.83
C LEU A 11 8.38 -3.97 -11.50
N ARG A 12 8.72 -4.63 -10.38
CA ARG A 12 10.10 -5.00 -10.06
C ARG A 12 10.70 -5.92 -11.12
N THR A 13 9.92 -6.86 -11.64
CA THR A 13 10.36 -7.89 -12.59
C THR A 13 10.03 -7.55 -14.04
N ASN A 14 8.90 -6.90 -14.27
CA ASN A 14 8.45 -6.49 -15.59
C ASN A 14 9.04 -5.13 -15.99
N SER A 15 9.12 -4.87 -17.27
CA SER A 15 9.30 -3.51 -17.78
C SER A 15 8.00 -2.71 -17.63
N VAL A 16 8.09 -1.39 -17.66
CA VAL A 16 6.90 -0.51 -17.62
C VAL A 16 5.97 -0.78 -18.81
N ASN A 17 6.52 -1.06 -20.00
CA ASN A 17 5.70 -1.36 -21.17
C ASN A 17 4.95 -2.69 -21.05
N GLU A 18 5.56 -3.71 -20.45
CA GLU A 18 4.85 -4.95 -20.14
C GLU A 18 3.72 -4.71 -19.16
N GLU A 19 3.96 -3.95 -18.10
CA GLU A 19 2.95 -3.64 -17.09
C GLU A 19 1.82 -2.77 -17.68
N LYS A 20 2.14 -1.80 -18.54
CA LYS A 20 1.15 -1.00 -19.29
C LYS A 20 0.23 -1.89 -20.17
N ASN A 21 0.76 -2.95 -20.74
CA ASN A 21 -0.04 -3.90 -21.54
C ASN A 21 -0.92 -4.78 -20.63
N LEU A 22 -0.39 -5.27 -19.52
CA LEU A 22 -1.11 -6.16 -18.59
C LEU A 22 -2.28 -5.47 -17.89
N ILE A 23 -2.17 -4.18 -17.62
CA ILE A 23 -3.16 -3.42 -16.84
C ILE A 23 -4.41 -3.03 -17.65
N GLN A 24 -4.40 -3.16 -19.00
CA GLN A 24 -5.42 -2.57 -19.88
C GLN A 24 -6.86 -2.98 -19.55
N ASP A 25 -7.10 -4.25 -19.33
CA ASP A 25 -8.46 -4.75 -19.04
C ASP A 25 -8.99 -4.22 -17.71
N GLN A 26 -8.12 -4.14 -16.68
CA GLN A 26 -8.48 -3.57 -15.40
C GLN A 26 -8.66 -2.06 -15.44
N LEU A 27 -7.79 -1.36 -16.17
CA LEU A 27 -7.90 0.08 -16.38
C LEU A 27 -9.24 0.42 -17.07
N LYS A 28 -9.61 -0.34 -18.11
CA LYS A 28 -10.90 -0.19 -18.76
C LYS A 28 -12.06 -0.45 -17.79
N LEU A 29 -12.01 -1.55 -17.03
CA LEU A 29 -13.05 -1.88 -16.05
C LEU A 29 -13.23 -0.78 -15.01
N PHE A 30 -12.13 -0.22 -14.50
CA PHE A 30 -12.19 0.81 -13.45
C PHE A 30 -12.75 2.13 -14.02
N LYS A 31 -12.41 2.49 -15.25
CA LYS A 31 -13.01 3.63 -15.97
C LYS A 31 -14.52 3.42 -16.17
N ASP A 32 -14.94 2.26 -16.67
CA ASP A 32 -16.35 1.91 -16.87
C ASP A 32 -17.16 1.93 -15.56
N CYS A 33 -16.51 1.64 -14.42
CA CYS A 33 -17.11 1.69 -13.09
C CYS A 33 -16.98 3.06 -12.39
N ASN A 34 -16.43 4.07 -13.04
CA ASN A 34 -16.16 5.40 -12.50
C ASN A 34 -15.34 5.34 -11.19
N SER A 35 -14.30 4.51 -11.15
CA SER A 35 -13.34 4.50 -10.03
C SER A 35 -12.54 5.82 -10.04
N PRO A 36 -12.41 6.53 -8.90
CA PRO A 36 -11.65 7.78 -8.83
C PRO A 36 -10.13 7.57 -8.87
N CYS A 37 -9.65 6.38 -8.54
CA CYS A 37 -8.24 6.04 -8.54
C CYS A 37 -8.05 4.53 -8.69
N MET A 38 -6.83 4.14 -9.00
CA MET A 38 -6.37 2.76 -8.96
C MET A 38 -5.48 2.54 -7.74
N VAL A 39 -5.93 1.72 -6.80
CA VAL A 39 -5.09 1.23 -5.69
C VAL A 39 -4.08 0.26 -6.27
N PHE A 40 -2.81 0.66 -6.26
CA PHE A 40 -1.71 -0.02 -6.92
C PHE A 40 -0.72 -0.56 -5.90
N ALA A 41 -0.46 -1.87 -5.91
CA ALA A 41 0.50 -2.49 -5.01
C ALA A 41 1.53 -3.34 -5.78
N GLU A 42 2.80 -3.28 -5.39
CA GLU A 42 3.84 -4.19 -5.90
C GLU A 42 3.69 -5.56 -5.22
N VAL A 43 3.47 -6.60 -6.01
CA VAL A 43 3.24 -7.95 -5.46
C VAL A 43 4.32 -8.96 -5.83
N SER A 44 5.33 -8.57 -6.62
CA SER A 44 6.41 -9.49 -6.99
C SER A 44 7.22 -9.93 -5.76
N GLY A 45 7.29 -11.22 -5.54
CA GLY A 45 7.93 -11.81 -4.37
C GLY A 45 7.19 -11.59 -3.03
N SER A 46 5.98 -11.04 -3.05
CA SER A 46 5.15 -10.86 -1.85
C SER A 46 4.92 -12.19 -1.12
N ILE A 47 4.95 -12.12 0.20
CA ILE A 47 4.70 -13.26 1.09
C ILE A 47 3.32 -13.25 1.73
N GLN A 48 2.50 -12.23 1.43
CA GLN A 48 1.22 -11.99 2.09
C GLN A 48 0.23 -13.16 2.02
N GLY A 49 0.28 -13.95 0.96
CA GLY A 49 -0.62 -15.09 0.76
C GLY A 49 -0.07 -16.43 1.28
N ASP A 50 1.20 -16.52 1.63
CA ASP A 50 1.86 -17.77 2.01
C ASP A 50 1.79 -18.02 3.52
N PRO A 51 1.08 -19.07 3.97
CA PRO A 51 0.93 -19.36 5.40
C PRO A 51 2.24 -19.83 6.06
N ASN A 52 3.25 -20.21 5.26
CA ASN A 52 4.53 -20.74 5.76
C ASN A 52 5.65 -19.69 5.79
N ARG A 53 5.41 -18.50 5.24
CA ARG A 53 6.39 -17.42 5.20
C ARG A 53 6.20 -16.47 6.39
N LYS A 54 7.22 -16.37 7.22
CA LYS A 54 7.24 -15.52 8.40
C LYS A 54 7.28 -14.04 8.03
N LEU A 55 6.67 -13.18 8.87
CA LEU A 55 6.69 -11.72 8.68
C LEU A 55 8.11 -11.18 8.47
N SER A 56 9.08 -11.67 9.24
CA SER A 56 10.49 -11.26 9.15
C SER A 56 11.15 -11.57 7.80
N THR A 57 10.53 -12.45 6.96
CA THR A 57 11.07 -12.88 5.66
C THR A 57 10.50 -12.09 4.47
N ARG A 58 9.89 -10.93 4.71
CA ARG A 58 9.36 -10.09 3.64
C ARG A 58 10.44 -9.74 2.61
N PRO A 59 10.09 -9.55 1.34
CA PRO A 59 11.05 -9.09 0.34
C PRO A 59 11.52 -7.66 0.68
N GLN A 60 12.77 -7.39 0.36
CA GLN A 60 13.38 -6.07 0.47
C GLN A 60 14.07 -5.72 -0.85
N MET A 61 14.28 -4.45 -1.09
CA MET A 61 15.04 -3.94 -2.22
C MET A 61 16.35 -3.34 -1.70
N ASP A 62 17.44 -3.61 -2.38
CA ASP A 62 18.67 -2.85 -2.16
C ASP A 62 18.56 -1.45 -2.79
N LEU A 63 19.60 -0.63 -2.59
CA LEU A 63 19.60 0.75 -3.05
C LEU A 63 19.46 0.89 -4.57
N GLU A 64 20.13 0.04 -5.33
CA GLU A 64 20.11 0.09 -6.80
C GLU A 64 18.76 -0.41 -7.35
N GLU A 65 18.22 -1.46 -6.76
CA GLU A 65 16.88 -1.95 -7.09
C GLU A 65 15.82 -0.91 -6.76
N SER A 66 15.89 -0.26 -5.59
CA SER A 66 14.97 0.77 -5.17
C SER A 66 14.95 1.96 -6.14
N LYS A 67 16.10 2.47 -6.56
CA LYS A 67 16.19 3.56 -7.54
C LYS A 67 15.49 3.20 -8.85
N LYS A 68 15.80 2.02 -9.41
CA LYS A 68 15.18 1.54 -10.64
C LYS A 68 13.66 1.36 -10.48
N TYR A 69 13.23 0.89 -9.33
CA TYR A 69 11.83 0.72 -9.03
C TYR A 69 11.11 2.08 -8.94
N TYR A 70 11.70 3.08 -8.28
CA TYR A 70 11.12 4.43 -8.16
C TYR A 70 11.00 5.14 -9.52
N GLU A 71 11.95 4.94 -10.43
CA GLU A 71 11.87 5.42 -11.82
C GLU A 71 10.68 4.76 -12.55
N LYS A 72 10.56 3.44 -12.48
CA LYS A 72 9.48 2.69 -13.13
C LYS A 72 8.10 3.07 -12.58
N ILE A 73 7.94 3.17 -11.27
CA ILE A 73 6.64 3.51 -10.67
C ILE A 73 6.26 4.96 -10.96
N SER A 74 7.22 5.88 -11.06
CA SER A 74 6.98 7.26 -11.50
C SER A 74 6.50 7.32 -12.95
N GLU A 75 7.12 6.55 -13.86
CA GLU A 75 6.65 6.44 -15.24
C GLU A 75 5.24 5.83 -15.31
N MET A 76 4.95 4.85 -14.47
CA MET A 76 3.64 4.21 -14.39
C MET A 76 2.58 5.17 -13.83
N GLY A 77 2.94 5.98 -12.83
CA GLY A 77 2.08 7.02 -12.25
C GLY A 77 1.67 8.06 -13.29
N LYS A 78 2.63 8.59 -14.04
CA LYS A 78 2.36 9.53 -15.15
C LYS A 78 1.46 8.94 -16.22
N TYR A 79 1.75 7.71 -16.63
CA TYR A 79 0.92 7.02 -17.62
C TYR A 79 -0.53 6.88 -17.13
N LEU A 80 -0.76 6.46 -15.89
CA LEU A 80 -2.11 6.29 -15.35
C LEU A 80 -2.82 7.64 -15.14
N GLU A 81 -2.08 8.69 -14.75
CA GLU A 81 -2.62 10.05 -14.67
C GLU A 81 -3.06 10.57 -16.04
N ASP A 82 -2.26 10.39 -17.10
CA ASP A 82 -2.60 10.72 -18.48
C ASP A 82 -3.84 9.95 -18.96
N GLU A 83 -4.02 8.72 -18.50
CA GLU A 83 -5.21 7.90 -18.76
C GLU A 83 -6.43 8.32 -17.93
N GLY A 84 -6.31 9.31 -17.05
CA GLY A 84 -7.38 9.77 -16.17
C GLY A 84 -7.72 8.80 -15.03
N MET A 85 -6.75 7.95 -14.63
CA MET A 85 -6.88 6.97 -13.54
C MET A 85 -5.70 7.11 -12.56
N PRO A 86 -5.70 8.10 -11.64
CA PRO A 86 -4.58 8.33 -10.74
C PRO A 86 -4.15 7.07 -10.00
N LEU A 87 -2.82 6.84 -9.96
CA LEU A 87 -2.20 5.76 -9.21
C LEU A 87 -2.17 6.12 -7.73
N ALA A 88 -2.81 5.31 -6.88
CA ALA A 88 -2.77 5.40 -5.44
C ALA A 88 -1.95 4.22 -4.87
N TYR A 89 -0.67 4.44 -4.58
CA TYR A 89 0.22 3.37 -4.12
C TYR A 89 -0.21 2.86 -2.75
N HIS A 90 -0.42 1.56 -2.65
CA HIS A 90 -0.80 0.88 -1.41
C HIS A 90 0.42 0.16 -0.82
N HIS A 91 0.99 0.71 0.26
CA HIS A 91 1.92 -0.03 1.10
C HIS A 91 1.20 -1.20 1.79
N HIS A 92 1.84 -2.37 1.84
CA HIS A 92 1.15 -3.58 2.33
C HIS A 92 2.10 -4.54 3.03
N MET A 93 1.62 -5.15 4.11
CA MET A 93 2.35 -6.20 4.80
C MET A 93 2.77 -7.33 3.85
N GLY A 94 4.03 -7.77 3.98
CA GLY A 94 4.58 -8.85 3.16
C GLY A 94 5.03 -8.43 1.77
N THR A 95 5.08 -7.14 1.45
CA THR A 95 5.59 -6.59 0.18
C THR A 95 6.90 -5.82 0.38
N VAL A 96 7.47 -5.28 -0.70
CA VAL A 96 8.71 -4.49 -0.64
C VAL A 96 8.51 -3.08 -0.07
N ILE A 97 7.29 -2.55 -0.13
CA ILE A 97 6.91 -1.28 0.51
C ILE A 97 5.91 -1.62 1.61
N GLU A 98 6.41 -1.81 2.81
CA GLU A 98 5.63 -2.27 3.95
C GLU A 98 5.66 -1.27 5.10
N THR A 99 6.85 -0.80 5.48
CA THR A 99 7.07 0.02 6.67
C THR A 99 6.82 1.50 6.40
N GLU A 100 6.71 2.29 7.47
CA GLU A 100 6.73 3.76 7.38
C GLU A 100 7.95 4.26 6.60
N GLU A 101 9.14 3.73 6.91
CA GLU A 101 10.38 4.11 6.24
C GLU A 101 10.36 3.78 4.74
N ASP A 102 9.86 2.59 4.36
CA ASP A 102 9.70 2.23 2.94
C ASP A 102 8.73 3.19 2.24
N THR A 103 7.63 3.56 2.91
CA THR A 103 6.60 4.47 2.39
C THR A 103 7.16 5.88 2.20
N VAL A 104 7.87 6.41 3.20
CA VAL A 104 8.54 7.71 3.12
C VAL A 104 9.56 7.72 1.97
N ARG A 105 10.43 6.72 1.90
CA ARG A 105 11.41 6.61 0.80
C ARG A 105 10.76 6.56 -0.58
N LEU A 106 9.65 5.83 -0.71
CA LEU A 106 8.88 5.81 -1.96
C LEU A 106 8.40 7.21 -2.33
N LEU A 107 7.73 7.91 -1.41
CA LEU A 107 7.13 9.21 -1.67
C LEU A 107 8.19 10.31 -1.94
N GLU A 108 9.31 10.28 -1.24
CA GLU A 108 10.43 11.22 -1.44
C GLU A 108 11.19 11.01 -2.75
N ASN A 109 11.16 9.80 -3.32
CA ASN A 109 11.97 9.45 -4.50
C ASN A 109 11.12 9.16 -5.74
N THR A 110 9.83 9.48 -5.72
CA THR A 110 8.92 9.32 -6.85
C THR A 110 8.28 10.63 -7.26
N ASP A 111 7.83 10.68 -8.52
CA ASP A 111 7.08 11.80 -9.07
C ASP A 111 5.72 11.97 -8.35
N ASP A 112 5.19 13.20 -8.36
CA ASP A 112 3.91 13.54 -7.71
C ASP A 112 2.70 12.80 -8.28
N SER A 113 2.81 12.22 -9.46
CA SER A 113 1.81 11.33 -10.05
C SER A 113 1.66 9.99 -9.30
N VAL A 114 2.66 9.62 -8.47
CA VAL A 114 2.55 8.47 -7.57
C VAL A 114 1.88 8.93 -6.28
N LYS A 115 0.56 8.81 -6.22
CA LYS A 115 -0.23 9.15 -5.03
C LYS A 115 -0.23 8.02 -4.01
N LEU A 116 -0.79 8.26 -2.83
CA LEU A 116 -0.79 7.33 -1.71
C LEU A 116 -2.20 6.80 -1.42
N THR A 117 -2.31 5.50 -1.21
CA THR A 117 -3.35 4.87 -0.40
C THR A 117 -2.77 4.61 0.98
N LEU A 118 -3.18 5.36 1.99
CA LEU A 118 -2.80 5.08 3.36
C LEU A 118 -3.72 4.02 3.96
N ASP A 119 -3.16 2.89 4.36
CA ASP A 119 -3.87 1.84 5.09
C ASP A 119 -3.44 1.85 6.56
N THR A 120 -4.33 2.30 7.43
CA THR A 120 -4.04 2.47 8.86
C THR A 120 -3.68 1.16 9.55
N GLY A 121 -4.32 0.07 9.16
CA GLY A 121 -4.04 -1.25 9.73
C GLY A 121 -2.68 -1.80 9.30
N HIS A 122 -2.34 -1.71 8.01
CA HIS A 122 -1.02 -2.14 7.54
C HIS A 122 0.09 -1.26 8.12
N MET A 123 -0.12 0.05 8.23
CA MET A 123 0.86 0.96 8.83
C MET A 123 1.12 0.60 10.30
N LEU A 124 0.06 0.44 11.11
CA LEU A 124 0.22 0.05 12.51
C LEU A 124 0.81 -1.36 12.65
N PHE A 125 0.41 -2.32 11.79
CA PHE A 125 0.97 -3.67 11.83
C PHE A 125 2.48 -3.66 11.56
N ALA A 126 2.94 -2.80 10.66
CA ALA A 126 4.36 -2.55 10.39
C ALA A 126 5.04 -1.65 11.45
N GLN A 127 4.37 -1.34 12.56
CA GLN A 127 4.84 -0.50 13.65
C GLN A 127 5.13 0.96 13.24
N GLY A 128 4.48 1.44 12.18
CA GLY A 128 4.57 2.81 11.70
C GLY A 128 3.46 3.71 12.24
N ASP A 129 3.61 5.02 12.00
CA ASP A 129 2.70 6.08 12.43
C ASP A 129 1.96 6.72 11.26
N SER A 130 0.66 6.44 11.17
CA SER A 130 -0.22 7.02 10.13
C SER A 130 -0.37 8.54 10.26
N LEU A 131 -0.30 9.10 11.49
CA LEU A 131 -0.37 10.55 11.69
C LEU A 131 0.85 11.26 11.10
N LYS A 132 2.03 10.68 11.29
CA LYS A 132 3.26 11.23 10.73
C LYS A 132 3.19 11.22 9.20
N ILE A 133 2.78 10.12 8.58
CA ILE A 133 2.61 10.05 7.11
C ILE A 133 1.62 11.11 6.62
N LEU A 134 0.49 11.31 7.31
CA LEU A 134 -0.48 12.33 6.92
C LEU A 134 0.07 13.76 7.07
N ASN A 135 0.79 14.06 8.16
CA ASN A 135 1.38 15.38 8.35
C ASN A 135 2.44 15.72 7.30
N ASP A 136 3.24 14.73 6.91
CA ASP A 136 4.38 14.93 6.03
C ASP A 136 4.01 14.84 4.53
N PHE A 137 2.92 14.11 4.17
CA PHE A 137 2.57 13.78 2.78
C PHE A 137 1.07 13.86 2.48
N SER A 138 0.30 14.73 3.16
CA SER A 138 -1.15 14.86 2.93
C SER A 138 -1.51 15.15 1.46
N GLU A 139 -0.69 15.93 0.76
CA GLU A 139 -0.88 16.29 -0.66
C GLU A 139 -0.72 15.09 -1.63
N ARG A 140 -0.08 14.02 -1.15
CA ARG A 140 0.05 12.77 -1.91
C ARG A 140 -1.12 11.80 -1.64
N LEU A 141 -1.90 12.02 -0.57
CA LEU A 141 -3.01 11.14 -0.20
C LEU A 141 -4.22 11.36 -1.11
N ILE A 142 -4.70 10.31 -1.77
CA ILE A 142 -5.94 10.34 -2.56
C ILE A 142 -6.92 9.21 -2.18
N HIS A 143 -6.47 8.25 -1.39
CA HIS A 143 -7.32 7.15 -0.92
C HIS A 143 -6.88 6.67 0.47
N MET A 144 -7.82 6.12 1.24
CA MET A 144 -7.55 5.61 2.58
C MET A 144 -8.28 4.30 2.84
N HIS A 145 -7.58 3.33 3.41
CA HIS A 145 -8.15 2.12 3.97
C HIS A 145 -8.17 2.21 5.49
N CYS A 146 -9.37 2.26 6.06
CA CYS A 146 -9.57 2.36 7.51
C CYS A 146 -9.69 0.95 8.11
N LYS A 147 -8.60 0.21 8.20
CA LYS A 147 -8.54 -1.05 8.94
C LYS A 147 -8.04 -0.78 10.35
N ASP A 148 -8.73 -1.32 11.33
CA ASP A 148 -8.27 -1.29 12.72
C ASP A 148 -7.54 -2.57 13.10
N ILE A 149 -6.83 -2.56 14.23
CA ILE A 149 -5.96 -3.67 14.66
C ILE A 149 -6.30 -4.06 16.09
N ARG A 150 -6.49 -5.37 16.32
CA ARG A 150 -6.56 -5.93 17.67
C ARG A 150 -5.18 -6.06 18.27
N LYS A 151 -4.88 -5.21 19.24
CA LYS A 151 -3.55 -5.06 19.84
C LYS A 151 -2.94 -6.38 20.33
N SER A 152 -3.72 -7.21 21.01
CA SER A 152 -3.24 -8.49 21.54
C SER A 152 -2.81 -9.48 20.44
N VAL A 153 -3.52 -9.47 19.30
CA VAL A 153 -3.16 -10.33 18.16
C VAL A 153 -1.93 -9.79 17.44
N LEU A 154 -1.82 -8.45 17.30
CA LEU A 154 -0.62 -7.81 16.78
C LEU A 154 0.62 -8.17 17.60
N GLU A 155 0.57 -7.97 18.92
CA GLU A 155 1.68 -8.26 19.83
C GLU A 155 2.10 -9.74 19.76
N LYS A 156 1.13 -10.66 19.72
CA LYS A 156 1.39 -12.09 19.53
C LYS A 156 2.07 -12.36 18.19
N SER A 157 1.52 -11.79 17.10
CA SER A 157 2.01 -12.02 15.75
C SER A 157 3.45 -11.57 15.55
N LEU A 158 3.81 -10.42 16.11
CA LEU A 158 5.18 -9.89 16.08
C LEU A 158 6.13 -10.73 16.97
N LYS A 159 5.70 -11.09 18.19
CA LYS A 159 6.51 -11.86 19.13
C LYS A 159 6.84 -13.27 18.62
N GLU A 160 5.88 -13.92 17.98
CA GLU A 160 6.00 -15.29 17.48
C GLU A 160 6.47 -15.35 16.04
N ASP A 161 6.65 -14.19 15.38
CA ASP A 161 6.99 -14.06 13.97
C ASP A 161 6.07 -14.93 13.10
N LEU A 162 4.77 -14.74 13.26
CA LEU A 162 3.76 -15.48 12.48
C LEU A 162 3.88 -15.15 10.99
N SER A 163 3.22 -15.94 10.14
CA SER A 163 2.98 -15.50 8.77
C SER A 163 1.91 -14.40 8.76
N PHE A 164 1.94 -13.50 7.78
CA PHE A 164 0.90 -12.48 7.63
C PHE A 164 -0.50 -13.11 7.53
N ARG A 165 -0.61 -14.19 6.74
CA ARG A 165 -1.85 -14.94 6.62
C ARG A 165 -2.30 -15.56 7.95
N GLY A 166 -1.38 -16.06 8.75
CA GLY A 166 -1.68 -16.59 10.10
C GLY A 166 -2.24 -15.50 11.02
N ALA A 167 -1.57 -14.35 11.08
CA ALA A 167 -2.03 -13.20 11.85
C ALA A 167 -3.41 -12.70 11.40
N PHE A 168 -3.65 -12.64 10.09
CA PHE A 168 -4.95 -12.29 9.52
C PHE A 168 -6.05 -13.27 9.96
N LEU A 169 -5.81 -14.57 9.88
CA LEU A 169 -6.78 -15.60 10.26
C LEU A 169 -7.04 -15.63 11.78
N GLU A 170 -6.09 -15.21 12.60
CA GLU A 170 -6.29 -15.00 14.04
C GLU A 170 -7.06 -13.71 14.36
N GLY A 171 -7.42 -12.93 13.33
CA GLY A 171 -8.24 -11.73 13.47
C GLY A 171 -7.44 -10.48 13.87
N ALA A 172 -6.20 -10.34 13.40
CA ALA A 172 -5.39 -9.14 13.63
C ALA A 172 -6.09 -7.87 13.14
N PHE A 173 -6.73 -7.94 11.97
CA PHE A 173 -7.47 -6.82 11.39
C PHE A 173 -8.93 -6.85 11.78
N THR A 174 -9.51 -5.66 11.99
CA THR A 174 -10.92 -5.49 12.35
C THR A 174 -11.47 -4.17 11.79
N VAL A 175 -12.74 -3.88 12.08
CA VAL A 175 -13.40 -2.63 11.69
C VAL A 175 -12.98 -1.48 12.58
N PRO A 176 -13.02 -0.22 12.09
CA PRO A 176 -12.73 0.97 12.91
C PRO A 176 -13.57 0.99 14.22
N GLY A 177 -12.87 1.21 15.33
CA GLY A 177 -13.46 1.28 16.67
C GLY A 177 -13.53 -0.06 17.43
N ASP A 178 -13.17 -1.19 16.79
CA ASP A 178 -13.06 -2.51 17.45
C ASP A 178 -11.58 -2.91 17.68
N GLY A 179 -10.66 -2.00 17.45
CA GLY A 179 -9.22 -2.19 17.63
C GLY A 179 -8.59 -1.14 18.54
N CYS A 180 -7.38 -0.73 18.22
CA CYS A 180 -6.61 0.21 19.05
C CYS A 180 -6.19 1.50 18.31
N ILE A 181 -6.64 1.71 17.08
CA ILE A 181 -6.31 2.91 16.31
C ILE A 181 -7.25 4.07 16.73
N ASP A 182 -6.66 5.19 17.15
CA ASP A 182 -7.42 6.42 17.33
C ASP A 182 -7.58 7.15 15.99
N TYR A 183 -8.76 7.07 15.41
CA TYR A 183 -9.09 7.70 14.13
C TYR A 183 -9.36 9.20 14.21
N LYS A 184 -9.65 9.73 15.43
CA LYS A 184 -10.05 11.13 15.55
C LYS A 184 -8.97 12.09 15.03
N PRO A 185 -7.70 12.02 15.46
CA PRO A 185 -6.66 12.91 14.94
C PRO A 185 -6.40 12.73 13.44
N LEU A 186 -6.54 11.50 12.89
CA LEU A 186 -6.39 11.25 11.47
C LEU A 186 -7.45 12.01 10.65
N PHE A 187 -8.72 11.91 11.06
CA PHE A 187 -9.81 12.61 10.38
C PHE A 187 -9.82 14.11 10.64
N ASP A 188 -9.24 14.59 11.71
CA ASP A 188 -9.13 16.04 11.95
C ASP A 188 -8.18 16.69 10.93
N ILE A 189 -7.06 16.04 10.59
CA ILE A 189 -6.14 16.48 9.51
C ILE A 189 -6.85 16.49 8.14
N LEU A 190 -7.65 15.47 7.84
CA LEU A 190 -8.32 15.33 6.53
C LEU A 190 -9.49 16.30 6.30
N LYS A 191 -9.87 17.11 7.30
CA LYS A 191 -10.91 18.13 7.18
C LYS A 191 -10.37 19.51 6.80
N GLU A 192 -9.08 19.70 6.92
CA GLU A 192 -8.38 20.95 6.58
C GLU A 192 -8.04 20.99 5.10
#